data_3d91fcd422fb0ebcdbd5877507652775
#
_entry.id   3d91fcd422fb0ebcdbd5877507652775
#
_cell.length_a   1.000
_cell.length_b   1.000
_cell.length_c   1.000
_cell.angle_alpha   90.00
_cell.angle_beta   90.00
_cell.angle_gamma   90.00
#
_symmetry.space_group_name_H-M   'P 1'
#
loop_
_entity.id
_entity.type
_entity.pdbx_description
1 polymer ?
#
loop_
_entity_poly.entity_id
_entity_poly.type
_entity_poly.pdbx_seq_one_letter_code
_entity_poly.pdbx_strand_id
1 'polypeptide(L)'
;MHKHPQPLRMLRWRPAVAALAAAVAASAFLAVPPAQANEPADPPATQQMPAPTPGFPLPTTHNQQAHDPASDFTSKWTRADAKQIMAQSDSRVTPGQNSMSPDVTMPEIPEDFPTMNDDVWVWDTWSLTDENANQISYKGWDVIFSLVADRDAGYGFDQRHWNARIGYFFRKTNADPATDKWNYGGHVFAEGASIGNTEWSGSTRLMQGNKINVFYTATTFYDVAERNAGGGGIAPDAAIAKALGTIHADKNGVTFDGFTHTKLLEPDGQMYQTKAQNPGFAFRDPYTFEDPAHPGKTFMVFEGNTGGTRGQYECKAEDLGYQPGDPHAENLNEVNSSGAYFQTANVGLAVADNKDLTQWSFLPPILSANCVNDQTERPQIFIQNEGGKNKYYLFTISHQFTYAAGMRGPDGVYGFVGDGVRSDYQPMNNSGLALGSPTDLNLPSESPEAPTPNQNGRQFQAYSHYVQPGGLVQSFIDNVNGVRGGSLSPTVKINFRNGVSSVDRSYGQNGLGPFGYLPTNLKVGGEGHYK
;
A
#
# COMPACT_ATOMS: atom_id res chain seq x y z
N MET A 1 -74.17 -4.63 31.35
CA MET A 1 -73.99 -5.52 30.22
C MET A 1 -72.67 -5.16 29.53
N HIS A 2 -71.59 -5.80 29.94
CA HIS A 2 -70.29 -5.60 29.37
C HIS A 2 -69.97 -6.77 28.46
N LYS A 3 -69.68 -6.48 27.20
CA LYS A 3 -69.15 -7.47 26.20
C LYS A 3 -67.64 -7.38 26.18
N HIS A 4 -66.96 -8.49 26.52
CA HIS A 4 -65.55 -8.70 26.34
C HIS A 4 -65.25 -8.95 24.83
N PRO A 5 -64.15 -8.43 24.30
CA PRO A 5 -63.64 -8.89 23.00
C PRO A 5 -62.68 -10.07 23.16
N GLN A 6 -62.79 -11.05 22.25
CA GLN A 6 -61.94 -12.22 22.17
C GLN A 6 -60.57 -11.88 21.56
N PRO A 7 -59.49 -12.63 21.89
CA PRO A 7 -58.15 -12.38 21.35
C PRO A 7 -57.95 -12.96 19.93
N LEU A 8 -57.38 -12.15 19.08
CA LEU A 8 -56.91 -12.53 17.75
C LEU A 8 -55.76 -13.54 17.83
N ARG A 9 -55.89 -14.64 17.11
CA ARG A 9 -54.83 -15.66 16.90
C ARG A 9 -53.67 -15.06 16.08
N MET A 10 -52.46 -15.00 16.68
CA MET A 10 -51.22 -14.73 15.98
C MET A 10 -50.86 -15.94 15.08
N LEU A 11 -50.80 -15.68 13.79
CA LEU A 11 -50.21 -16.59 12.81
C LEU A 11 -48.68 -16.55 13.00
N ARG A 12 -48.08 -17.66 13.43
CA ARG A 12 -46.62 -17.81 13.49
C ARG A 12 -46.10 -17.99 12.09
N TRP A 13 -45.44 -16.97 11.56
CA TRP A 13 -44.57 -17.10 10.42
C TRP A 13 -43.21 -17.66 10.88
N ARG A 14 -42.83 -18.78 10.32
CA ARG A 14 -41.46 -19.31 10.45
C ARG A 14 -40.57 -18.52 9.48
N PRO A 15 -39.41 -17.98 9.91
CA PRO A 15 -38.46 -17.45 8.97
C PRO A 15 -37.76 -18.63 8.28
N ALA A 16 -37.84 -18.67 6.96
CA ALA A 16 -36.94 -19.47 6.15
C ALA A 16 -35.55 -18.82 6.23
N VAL A 17 -34.61 -19.55 6.79
CA VAL A 17 -33.19 -19.17 6.78
C VAL A 17 -32.71 -19.37 5.34
N ALA A 18 -32.67 -18.27 4.58
CA ALA A 18 -31.89 -18.22 3.37
C ALA A 18 -30.47 -17.84 3.79
N ALA A 19 -29.55 -18.81 3.74
CA ALA A 19 -28.14 -18.54 3.86
C ALA A 19 -27.71 -17.76 2.59
N LEU A 20 -27.63 -16.44 2.69
CA LEU A 20 -26.96 -15.61 1.69
C LEU A 20 -25.48 -15.61 2.08
N ALA A 21 -24.66 -16.26 1.26
CA ALA A 21 -23.22 -16.12 1.32
C ALA A 21 -22.89 -14.63 1.07
N ALA A 22 -22.34 -13.96 2.07
CA ALA A 22 -21.85 -12.60 1.94
C ALA A 22 -20.63 -12.64 1.02
N ALA A 23 -20.78 -12.13 -0.20
CA ALA A 23 -19.66 -11.90 -1.11
C ALA A 23 -18.80 -10.75 -0.56
N VAL A 24 -17.53 -11.05 -0.37
CA VAL A 24 -16.49 -10.12 0.07
C VAL A 24 -16.29 -9.06 -1.00
N ALA A 25 -16.61 -7.83 -0.68
CA ALA A 25 -16.16 -6.67 -1.45
C ALA A 25 -14.89 -6.10 -0.80
N ALA A 26 -13.80 -6.86 -0.82
CA ALA A 26 -12.48 -6.25 -0.86
C ALA A 26 -12.34 -5.72 -2.29
N SER A 27 -12.12 -4.44 -2.49
CA SER A 27 -11.90 -3.72 -3.78
C SER A 27 -12.13 -4.56 -5.04
N ALA A 28 -13.26 -5.25 -5.12
CA ALA A 28 -13.62 -6.05 -6.27
C ALA A 28 -14.15 -5.11 -7.34
N PHE A 29 -13.23 -4.52 -8.07
CA PHE A 29 -13.57 -4.08 -9.41
C PHE A 29 -13.97 -5.31 -10.20
N LEU A 30 -15.13 -5.25 -10.82
CA LEU A 30 -15.66 -6.28 -11.68
C LEU A 30 -14.56 -6.77 -12.62
N ALA A 31 -13.89 -7.86 -12.26
CA ALA A 31 -13.25 -8.68 -13.23
C ALA A 31 -14.38 -9.28 -14.06
N VAL A 32 -14.46 -8.91 -15.32
CA VAL A 32 -15.18 -9.73 -16.31
C VAL A 32 -14.50 -11.09 -16.21
N PRO A 33 -15.24 -12.18 -15.95
CA PRO A 33 -14.62 -13.49 -15.84
C PRO A 33 -13.81 -13.74 -17.11
N PRO A 34 -12.55 -14.16 -17.03
CA PRO A 34 -11.83 -14.60 -18.19
C PRO A 34 -12.60 -15.77 -18.79
N ALA A 35 -12.75 -15.77 -20.13
CA ALA A 35 -13.21 -16.97 -20.81
C ALA A 35 -12.31 -18.12 -20.33
N GLN A 36 -12.92 -19.20 -19.84
CA GLN A 36 -12.20 -20.40 -19.40
C GLN A 36 -11.36 -20.92 -20.57
N ALA A 37 -10.09 -20.55 -20.57
CA ALA A 37 -9.10 -21.24 -21.36
C ALA A 37 -8.64 -22.44 -20.51
N ASN A 38 -8.81 -23.64 -21.03
CA ASN A 38 -8.22 -24.85 -20.43
C ASN A 38 -6.71 -24.62 -20.31
N GLU A 39 -6.19 -24.57 -19.09
CA GLU A 39 -4.75 -24.49 -18.85
C GLU A 39 -4.06 -25.72 -19.46
N PRO A 40 -2.97 -25.53 -20.20
CA PRO A 40 -2.08 -26.64 -20.52
C PRO A 40 -1.40 -27.11 -19.22
N ALA A 41 -1.32 -28.41 -19.02
CA ALA A 41 -0.68 -29.02 -17.87
C ALA A 41 0.73 -28.47 -17.63
N ASP A 42 1.04 -28.12 -16.38
CA ASP A 42 2.35 -27.63 -15.98
C ASP A 42 3.48 -28.58 -16.49
N PRO A 43 4.57 -28.03 -17.04
CA PRO A 43 5.72 -28.86 -17.39
C PRO A 43 6.34 -29.47 -16.12
N PRO A 44 6.93 -30.66 -16.18
CA PRO A 44 7.46 -31.36 -15.00
C PRO A 44 8.52 -30.50 -14.31
N ALA A 45 8.49 -30.50 -13.00
CA ALA A 45 9.36 -29.77 -12.09
C ALA A 45 10.84 -29.88 -12.53
N THR A 46 11.40 -28.79 -13.01
CA THR A 46 12.80 -28.68 -13.37
C THR A 46 13.60 -28.07 -12.25
N GLN A 47 14.63 -28.76 -11.91
CA GLN A 47 15.82 -28.45 -11.10
C GLN A 47 15.82 -27.11 -10.34
N GLN A 48 15.86 -27.26 -9.03
CA GLN A 48 16.08 -26.23 -8.03
C GLN A 48 17.27 -25.35 -8.41
N MET A 49 17.02 -24.09 -8.73
CA MET A 49 18.09 -23.09 -8.81
C MET A 49 18.65 -22.87 -7.40
N PRO A 50 19.97 -22.76 -7.23
CA PRO A 50 20.57 -22.46 -5.94
C PRO A 50 20.04 -21.12 -5.43
N ALA A 51 19.82 -21.03 -4.09
CA ALA A 51 19.47 -19.79 -3.42
C ALA A 51 20.42 -18.66 -3.86
N PRO A 52 19.93 -17.44 -4.08
CA PRO A 52 20.79 -16.35 -4.49
C PRO A 52 21.90 -16.16 -3.47
N THR A 53 23.12 -16.23 -3.96
CA THR A 53 24.30 -16.00 -3.13
C THR A 53 24.30 -14.53 -2.71
N PRO A 54 24.41 -14.19 -1.41
CA PRO A 54 24.53 -12.79 -1.00
C PRO A 54 25.71 -12.14 -1.68
N GLY A 55 25.47 -11.10 -2.49
CA GLY A 55 26.56 -10.28 -3.03
C GLY A 55 26.66 -10.15 -4.54
N PHE A 56 25.62 -10.41 -5.32
CA PHE A 56 25.66 -10.07 -6.75
C PHE A 56 25.69 -8.55 -6.93
N PRO A 57 26.70 -8.00 -7.62
CA PRO A 57 26.70 -6.59 -8.00
C PRO A 57 25.52 -6.34 -8.94
N LEU A 58 24.79 -5.24 -8.68
CA LEU A 58 23.77 -4.74 -9.61
C LEU A 58 24.39 -4.59 -11.01
N PRO A 59 23.65 -4.87 -12.10
CA PRO A 59 24.12 -4.64 -13.45
C PRO A 59 24.60 -3.20 -13.60
N THR A 60 25.81 -2.98 -14.06
CA THR A 60 26.48 -1.67 -14.12
C THR A 60 26.15 -0.84 -15.36
N THR A 61 25.17 -1.22 -16.14
CA THR A 61 24.77 -0.46 -17.34
C THR A 61 23.66 0.52 -17.01
N HIS A 62 24.00 1.61 -16.30
CA HIS A 62 23.08 2.71 -16.10
C HIS A 62 22.93 3.53 -17.37
N ASN A 63 21.71 3.66 -17.85
CA ASN A 63 21.40 4.57 -18.94
C ASN A 63 21.51 6.03 -18.45
N GLN A 64 22.46 6.81 -18.96
CA GLN A 64 22.64 8.22 -18.57
C GLN A 64 21.41 9.10 -18.81
N GLN A 65 20.47 8.70 -19.67
CA GLN A 65 19.20 9.40 -19.88
C GLN A 65 18.25 9.30 -18.66
N ALA A 66 18.52 8.41 -17.72
CA ALA A 66 17.69 8.19 -16.54
C ALA A 66 17.81 9.26 -15.45
N HIS A 67 18.69 10.26 -15.57
CA HIS A 67 18.95 11.21 -14.47
C HIS A 67 18.17 12.53 -14.55
N ASP A 68 17.57 12.86 -15.70
CA ASP A 68 16.69 14.02 -15.81
C ASP A 68 15.28 13.64 -15.32
N PRO A 69 14.76 14.26 -14.25
CA PRO A 69 13.40 14.00 -13.77
C PRO A 69 12.31 14.14 -14.84
N ALA A 70 12.53 15.00 -15.84
CA ALA A 70 11.61 15.27 -16.94
C ALA A 70 11.79 14.34 -18.15
N SER A 71 12.75 13.42 -18.10
CA SER A 71 12.95 12.46 -19.18
C SER A 71 11.76 11.49 -19.31
N ASP A 72 11.53 11.01 -20.55
CA ASP A 72 10.48 10.02 -20.85
C ASP A 72 10.81 8.61 -20.36
N PHE A 73 11.96 8.40 -19.75
CA PHE A 73 12.38 7.10 -19.26
C PHE A 73 11.49 6.68 -18.08
N THR A 74 10.89 5.49 -18.19
CA THR A 74 10.14 4.85 -17.11
C THR A 74 10.80 3.49 -16.83
N SER A 75 11.27 3.29 -15.59
CA SER A 75 11.78 2.00 -15.15
C SER A 75 10.65 0.96 -15.15
N LYS A 76 11.01 -0.32 -15.21
CA LYS A 76 10.02 -1.40 -15.29
C LYS A 76 10.24 -2.44 -14.20
N TRP A 77 9.19 -2.80 -13.51
CA TRP A 77 9.11 -4.07 -12.83
C TRP A 77 8.59 -5.08 -13.83
N THR A 78 9.46 -5.98 -14.28
CA THR A 78 9.15 -6.88 -15.39
C THR A 78 8.55 -8.20 -14.92
N ARG A 79 7.93 -8.94 -15.84
CA ARG A 79 7.44 -10.29 -15.55
C ARG A 79 8.59 -11.23 -15.16
N ALA A 80 9.75 -11.11 -15.79
CA ALA A 80 10.93 -11.89 -15.43
C ALA A 80 11.36 -11.65 -13.99
N ASP A 81 11.33 -10.40 -13.52
CA ASP A 81 11.62 -10.05 -12.13
C ASP A 81 10.57 -10.64 -11.19
N ALA A 82 9.28 -10.37 -11.45
CA ALA A 82 8.19 -10.83 -10.60
C ALA A 82 8.12 -12.36 -10.48
N LYS A 83 8.48 -13.10 -11.54
CA LYS A 83 8.56 -14.57 -11.48
C LYS A 83 9.61 -15.09 -10.52
N GLN A 84 10.63 -14.30 -10.18
CA GLN A 84 11.61 -14.70 -9.18
C GLN A 84 10.99 -14.86 -7.78
N ILE A 85 9.85 -14.22 -7.51
CA ILE A 85 9.11 -14.44 -6.26
C ILE A 85 8.70 -15.91 -6.15
N MET A 86 8.11 -16.45 -7.20
CA MET A 86 7.67 -17.85 -7.25
C MET A 86 8.86 -18.82 -7.26
N ALA A 87 9.93 -18.49 -7.98
CA ALA A 87 11.14 -19.32 -8.07
C ALA A 87 11.87 -19.47 -6.71
N GLN A 88 11.64 -18.56 -5.77
CA GLN A 88 12.22 -18.59 -4.42
C GLN A 88 11.35 -19.33 -3.40
N SER A 89 10.19 -19.88 -3.79
CA SER A 89 9.32 -20.60 -2.87
C SER A 89 9.83 -22.04 -2.60
N ASP A 90 9.64 -22.51 -1.37
CA ASP A 90 9.97 -23.90 -1.01
C ASP A 90 8.80 -24.85 -1.36
N SER A 91 8.98 -25.64 -2.39
CA SER A 91 7.96 -26.60 -2.86
C SER A 91 7.71 -27.80 -1.91
N ARG A 92 8.49 -27.92 -0.82
CA ARG A 92 8.38 -29.03 0.13
C ARG A 92 7.44 -28.74 1.29
N VAL A 93 6.93 -27.52 1.41
CA VAL A 93 6.00 -27.17 2.50
C VAL A 93 4.66 -27.88 2.33
N THR A 94 4.00 -28.13 3.45
CA THR A 94 2.64 -28.65 3.44
C THR A 94 1.70 -27.62 2.77
N PRO A 95 0.81 -28.05 1.86
CA PRO A 95 -0.13 -27.12 1.23
C PRO A 95 -0.89 -26.26 2.25
N GLY A 96 -1.00 -24.98 1.95
CA GLY A 96 -1.61 -23.97 2.83
C GLY A 96 -0.68 -23.38 3.90
N GLN A 97 0.57 -23.82 3.99
CA GLN A 97 1.58 -23.19 4.84
C GLN A 97 2.46 -22.22 4.05
N ASN A 98 3.13 -21.32 4.77
CA ASN A 98 4.05 -20.38 4.14
C ASN A 98 5.19 -21.08 3.41
N SER A 99 5.32 -20.84 2.10
CA SER A 99 6.39 -21.40 1.27
C SER A 99 7.54 -20.41 1.00
N MET A 100 7.40 -19.16 1.44
CA MET A 100 8.40 -18.14 1.18
C MET A 100 9.59 -18.19 2.15
N SER A 101 10.74 -17.65 1.71
CA SER A 101 11.91 -17.51 2.57
C SER A 101 11.61 -16.64 3.81
N PRO A 102 12.10 -17.05 5.01
CA PRO A 102 12.01 -16.22 6.21
C PRO A 102 12.63 -14.83 6.07
N ASP A 103 13.59 -14.65 5.16
CA ASP A 103 14.25 -13.36 4.95
C ASP A 103 13.32 -12.30 4.39
N VAL A 104 12.30 -12.68 3.65
CA VAL A 104 11.32 -11.77 3.04
C VAL A 104 9.89 -11.99 3.57
N THR A 105 9.72 -12.79 4.61
CA THR A 105 8.41 -13.07 5.19
C THR A 105 8.22 -12.38 6.52
N MET A 106 7.14 -11.64 6.66
CA MET A 106 6.71 -11.10 7.95
C MET A 106 6.50 -12.23 8.97
N PRO A 107 6.95 -12.09 10.23
CA PRO A 107 6.60 -13.06 11.28
C PRO A 107 5.08 -13.18 11.45
N GLU A 108 4.61 -14.36 11.83
CA GLU A 108 3.18 -14.59 12.08
C GLU A 108 2.71 -13.77 13.29
N ILE A 109 1.60 -13.06 13.12
CA ILE A 109 0.95 -12.29 14.18
C ILE A 109 0.06 -13.25 14.99
N PRO A 110 0.14 -13.25 16.34
CA PRO A 110 -0.72 -14.07 17.17
C PRO A 110 -2.19 -13.62 17.09
N GLU A 111 -3.12 -14.55 17.28
CA GLU A 111 -4.57 -14.29 17.14
C GLU A 111 -5.15 -13.40 18.27
N ASP A 112 -4.48 -13.37 19.42
CA ASP A 112 -4.89 -12.60 20.60
C ASP A 112 -4.36 -11.16 20.60
N PHE A 113 -4.23 -10.57 19.42
CA PHE A 113 -3.74 -9.19 19.26
C PHE A 113 -4.70 -8.16 19.89
N PRO A 114 -4.16 -7.13 20.55
CA PRO A 114 -4.97 -6.05 21.11
C PRO A 114 -5.47 -5.11 20.01
N THR A 115 -6.66 -4.55 20.20
CA THR A 115 -7.12 -3.42 19.39
C THR A 115 -6.47 -2.11 19.85
N MET A 116 -6.12 -1.26 18.92
CA MET A 116 -5.54 0.06 19.20
C MET A 116 -6.59 1.04 19.72
N ASN A 117 -7.81 0.93 19.21
CA ASN A 117 -8.95 1.79 19.55
C ASN A 117 -10.25 1.00 19.41
N ASP A 118 -11.17 1.21 20.35
CA ASP A 118 -12.44 0.49 20.39
C ASP A 118 -13.54 1.18 19.57
N ASP A 119 -13.43 2.48 19.31
CA ASP A 119 -14.46 3.27 18.61
C ASP A 119 -14.28 3.26 17.10
N VAL A 120 -13.02 3.14 16.61
CA VAL A 120 -12.72 3.21 15.18
C VAL A 120 -11.86 2.04 14.72
N TRP A 121 -12.09 1.60 13.47
CA TRP A 121 -11.11 0.80 12.75
C TRP A 121 -9.97 1.70 12.30
N VAL A 122 -8.74 1.16 12.34
CA VAL A 122 -7.50 1.85 11.98
C VAL A 122 -6.80 1.05 10.88
N TRP A 123 -6.46 1.72 9.76
CA TRP A 123 -5.64 1.15 8.69
C TRP A 123 -4.78 2.25 8.07
N ASP A 124 -4.10 2.03 6.98
CA ASP A 124 -3.29 3.02 6.25
C ASP A 124 -2.68 4.11 7.13
N THR A 125 -1.72 3.74 7.95
CA THR A 125 -1.12 4.66 8.93
C THR A 125 0.19 5.23 8.40
N TRP A 126 0.48 6.49 8.71
CA TRP A 126 1.74 7.16 8.44
C TRP A 126 2.11 8.13 9.58
N SER A 127 3.37 8.51 9.65
CA SER A 127 3.88 9.38 10.71
C SER A 127 3.95 10.84 10.27
N LEU A 128 4.03 11.75 11.24
CA LEU A 128 4.43 13.12 11.00
C LEU A 128 5.88 13.14 10.54
N THR A 129 6.19 13.85 9.45
CA THR A 129 7.53 13.97 8.88
C THR A 129 8.02 15.41 8.78
N ASP A 130 9.33 15.59 8.61
CA ASP A 130 9.94 16.84 8.19
C ASP A 130 9.95 16.99 6.65
N GLU A 131 10.61 18.04 6.15
CA GLU A 131 10.76 18.29 4.70
C GLU A 131 11.59 17.24 3.96
N ASN A 132 12.41 16.49 4.68
CA ASN A 132 13.23 15.41 4.13
C ASN A 132 12.56 14.03 4.29
N ALA A 133 11.27 14.01 4.64
CA ALA A 133 10.49 12.81 4.90
C ALA A 133 10.98 11.95 6.07
N ASN A 134 11.82 12.52 6.95
CA ASN A 134 12.18 11.85 8.19
C ASN A 134 11.02 11.92 9.19
N GLN A 135 10.77 10.81 9.86
CA GLN A 135 9.81 10.77 10.94
C GLN A 135 10.27 11.65 12.11
N ILE A 136 9.37 12.47 12.64
CA ILE A 136 9.66 13.42 13.71
C ILE A 136 8.65 13.34 14.86
N SER A 137 9.10 13.73 16.05
CA SER A 137 8.24 14.05 17.19
C SER A 137 8.00 15.55 17.24
N TYR A 138 6.83 15.96 17.73
CA TYR A 138 6.46 17.36 17.86
C TYR A 138 6.26 17.74 19.33
N LYS A 139 7.12 18.61 19.86
CA LYS A 139 7.07 19.11 21.26
C LYS A 139 6.86 18.02 22.31
N GLY A 140 7.58 16.89 22.16
CA GLY A 140 7.53 15.77 23.10
C GLY A 140 6.38 14.81 22.89
N TRP A 141 5.72 14.87 21.74
CA TRP A 141 4.68 13.96 21.29
C TRP A 141 5.04 13.27 19.98
N ASP A 142 4.84 11.98 19.93
CA ASP A 142 4.77 11.22 18.69
C ASP A 142 3.38 11.36 18.12
N VAL A 143 3.29 11.61 16.83
CA VAL A 143 2.01 11.81 16.12
C VAL A 143 1.99 10.92 14.90
N ILE A 144 0.90 10.17 14.76
CA ILE A 144 0.60 9.37 13.59
C ILE A 144 -0.77 9.73 13.05
N PHE A 145 -0.91 9.59 11.76
CA PHE A 145 -2.17 9.75 11.02
C PHE A 145 -2.59 8.38 10.51
N SER A 146 -3.87 8.16 10.38
CA SER A 146 -4.40 6.91 9.90
C SER A 146 -5.73 7.12 9.22
N LEU A 147 -6.07 6.28 8.26
CA LEU A 147 -7.46 6.16 7.88
C LEU A 147 -8.23 5.54 9.05
N VAL A 148 -9.39 6.10 9.34
CA VAL A 148 -10.30 5.63 10.38
C VAL A 148 -11.73 5.58 9.85
N ALA A 149 -12.53 4.68 10.42
CA ALA A 149 -13.96 4.60 10.20
C ALA A 149 -14.62 4.06 11.47
N ASP A 150 -15.80 4.58 11.81
CA ASP A 150 -16.49 4.26 13.05
C ASP A 150 -16.97 2.80 13.07
N ARG A 151 -16.67 2.07 14.16
CA ARG A 151 -17.05 0.66 14.33
C ARG A 151 -18.55 0.49 14.52
N ASP A 152 -19.21 1.45 15.15
CA ASP A 152 -20.62 1.38 15.54
C ASP A 152 -21.56 2.11 14.56
N ALA A 153 -21.08 2.54 13.40
CA ALA A 153 -21.88 3.30 12.43
C ALA A 153 -22.87 2.47 11.60
N GLY A 154 -23.01 1.17 11.91
CA GLY A 154 -24.00 0.29 11.28
C GLY A 154 -23.58 -0.34 9.94
N TYR A 155 -22.32 -0.21 9.57
CA TYR A 155 -21.69 -0.91 8.44
C TYR A 155 -20.56 -1.84 8.93
N GLY A 156 -20.18 -2.82 8.09
CA GLY A 156 -19.12 -3.77 8.44
C GLY A 156 -17.72 -3.26 8.10
N PHE A 157 -16.70 -4.01 8.55
CA PHE A 157 -15.29 -3.69 8.30
C PHE A 157 -14.96 -3.47 6.81
N ASP A 158 -15.57 -4.23 5.91
CA ASP A 158 -15.29 -4.15 4.47
C ASP A 158 -15.84 -2.87 3.84
N GLN A 159 -16.81 -2.22 4.47
CA GLN A 159 -17.37 -0.92 4.04
C GLN A 159 -16.59 0.29 4.57
N ARG A 160 -15.56 0.09 5.40
CA ARG A 160 -14.76 1.19 5.97
C ARG A 160 -14.18 2.14 4.94
N HIS A 161 -13.80 1.64 3.77
CA HIS A 161 -13.20 2.45 2.71
C HIS A 161 -14.12 3.54 2.17
N TRP A 162 -15.42 3.29 2.18
CA TRP A 162 -16.42 4.25 1.70
C TRP A 162 -16.82 5.29 2.76
N ASN A 163 -16.33 5.09 3.98
CA ASN A 163 -16.58 5.95 5.14
C ASN A 163 -15.26 6.47 5.74
N ALA A 164 -14.18 6.36 4.99
CA ALA A 164 -12.85 6.69 5.46
C ALA A 164 -12.68 8.18 5.74
N ARG A 165 -12.09 8.49 6.89
CA ARG A 165 -11.63 9.81 7.30
C ARG A 165 -10.18 9.72 7.76
N ILE A 166 -9.44 10.80 7.66
CA ILE A 166 -8.12 10.87 8.27
C ILE A 166 -8.28 11.21 9.75
N GLY A 167 -7.96 10.22 10.60
CA GLY A 167 -7.82 10.40 12.04
C GLY A 167 -6.37 10.62 12.44
N TYR A 168 -6.13 11.04 13.68
CA TYR A 168 -4.80 11.12 14.23
C TYR A 168 -4.73 10.55 15.64
N PHE A 169 -3.54 10.07 15.97
CA PHE A 169 -3.23 9.52 17.28
C PHE A 169 -1.94 10.13 17.78
N PHE A 170 -1.82 10.29 19.09
CA PHE A 170 -0.63 10.84 19.71
C PHE A 170 -0.30 10.14 21.04
N ARG A 171 0.97 10.11 21.38
CA ARG A 171 1.47 9.65 22.69
C ARG A 171 2.77 10.36 23.04
N LYS A 172 3.22 10.25 24.29
CA LYS A 172 4.53 10.82 24.68
C LYS A 172 5.68 10.14 23.93
N THR A 173 6.64 10.92 23.49
CA THR A 173 7.82 10.43 22.75
C THR A 173 8.63 9.36 23.50
N ASN A 174 8.62 9.39 24.84
CA ASN A 174 9.28 8.38 25.66
C ASN A 174 8.28 7.40 26.31
N ALA A 175 7.13 7.21 25.69
CA ALA A 175 6.12 6.28 26.15
C ALA A 175 6.67 4.85 26.21
N ASP A 176 6.32 4.12 27.27
CA ASP A 176 6.59 2.68 27.33
C ASP A 176 5.63 1.93 26.37
N PRO A 177 6.15 1.26 25.35
CA PRO A 177 5.30 0.57 24.38
C PRO A 177 4.45 -0.56 24.97
N ALA A 178 4.82 -1.06 26.15
CA ALA A 178 4.08 -2.13 26.83
C ALA A 178 2.86 -1.62 27.59
N THR A 179 2.88 -0.35 28.04
CA THR A 179 1.85 0.21 28.94
C THR A 179 1.14 1.42 28.36
N ASP A 180 1.83 2.23 27.57
CA ASP A 180 1.33 3.52 27.10
C ASP A 180 0.67 3.37 25.73
N LYS A 181 -0.65 3.49 25.71
CA LYS A 181 -1.44 3.42 24.49
C LYS A 181 -1.39 4.73 23.71
N TRP A 182 -1.73 4.64 22.42
CA TRP A 182 -2.03 5.80 21.59
C TRP A 182 -3.34 6.44 22.03
N ASN A 183 -3.35 7.76 22.15
CA ASN A 183 -4.55 8.54 22.38
C ASN A 183 -5.15 8.92 21.03
N TYR A 184 -6.41 8.58 20.80
CA TYR A 184 -7.14 9.03 19.62
C TYR A 184 -7.51 10.50 19.76
N GLY A 185 -7.07 11.33 18.84
CA GLY A 185 -7.33 12.78 18.84
C GLY A 185 -8.58 13.19 18.06
N GLY A 186 -9.22 12.26 17.37
CA GLY A 186 -10.35 12.52 16.49
C GLY A 186 -9.94 12.62 15.02
N HIS A 187 -10.85 13.14 14.19
CA HIS A 187 -10.58 13.42 12.79
C HIS A 187 -9.67 14.65 12.65
N VAL A 188 -8.75 14.60 11.67
CA VAL A 188 -7.86 15.74 11.36
C VAL A 188 -8.64 16.91 10.82
N PHE A 189 -9.62 16.65 9.94
CA PHE A 189 -10.44 17.67 9.33
C PHE A 189 -11.85 17.68 9.92
N ALA A 190 -12.43 18.87 10.02
CA ALA A 190 -13.83 19.02 10.36
C ALA A 190 -14.73 18.32 9.32
N GLU A 191 -15.90 17.90 9.72
CA GLU A 191 -16.87 17.31 8.81
C GLU A 191 -17.20 18.25 7.65
N GLY A 192 -17.13 17.72 6.41
CA GLY A 192 -17.41 18.48 5.18
C GLY A 192 -16.36 19.52 4.81
N ALA A 193 -15.22 19.60 5.50
CA ALA A 193 -14.16 20.55 5.18
C ALA A 193 -13.24 20.06 4.04
N SER A 194 -13.04 18.75 3.92
CA SER A 194 -12.18 18.16 2.89
C SER A 194 -12.80 18.24 1.49
N ILE A 195 -11.94 18.14 0.49
CA ILE A 195 -12.38 17.97 -0.90
C ILE A 195 -12.89 16.54 -1.06
N GLY A 196 -14.05 16.37 -1.69
CA GLY A 196 -14.73 15.07 -1.74
C GLY A 196 -15.55 14.78 -0.49
N ASN A 197 -16.06 13.56 -0.35
CA ASN A 197 -16.85 13.14 0.81
C ASN A 197 -16.16 12.04 1.66
N THR A 198 -15.01 11.56 1.21
CA THR A 198 -14.12 10.67 1.95
C THR A 198 -12.66 11.09 1.74
N GLU A 199 -11.81 10.63 2.63
CA GLU A 199 -10.39 10.93 2.64
C GLU A 199 -9.62 9.62 2.64
N TRP A 200 -8.71 9.45 1.66
CA TRP A 200 -7.85 8.28 1.60
C TRP A 200 -6.39 8.65 1.84
N SER A 201 -5.53 7.66 1.87
CA SER A 201 -4.13 7.73 2.27
C SER A 201 -3.33 8.86 1.64
N GLY A 202 -2.24 9.18 2.31
CA GLY A 202 -1.31 10.19 1.87
C GLY A 202 -0.10 10.32 2.79
N SER A 203 0.39 11.54 2.96
CA SER A 203 1.56 11.87 3.77
C SER A 203 1.38 13.19 4.49
N THR A 204 2.19 13.42 5.53
CA THR A 204 2.13 14.64 6.34
C THR A 204 3.50 15.25 6.51
N ARG A 205 3.60 16.57 6.34
CA ARG A 205 4.86 17.30 6.43
C ARG A 205 4.72 18.50 7.36
N LEU A 206 5.55 18.54 8.42
CA LEU A 206 5.67 19.71 9.26
C LEU A 206 6.44 20.82 8.51
N MET A 207 5.91 22.03 8.58
CA MET A 207 6.48 23.21 7.98
C MET A 207 6.90 24.20 9.07
N GLN A 208 7.65 25.24 8.70
CA GLN A 208 8.03 26.29 9.64
C GLN A 208 6.79 26.95 10.28
N GLY A 209 6.93 27.43 11.51
CA GLY A 209 5.87 28.16 12.23
C GLY A 209 4.70 27.31 12.66
N ASN A 210 4.93 26.04 12.98
CA ASN A 210 3.90 25.09 13.38
C ASN A 210 2.84 24.82 12.27
N LYS A 211 3.16 25.11 11.03
CA LYS A 211 2.29 24.77 9.90
C LYS A 211 2.47 23.32 9.53
N ILE A 212 1.41 22.70 9.08
CA ILE A 212 1.41 21.32 8.62
C ILE A 212 0.73 21.23 7.27
N ASN A 213 1.37 20.53 6.34
CA ASN A 213 0.74 20.07 5.11
C ASN A 213 0.31 18.62 5.28
N VAL A 214 -0.95 18.35 5.03
CA VAL A 214 -1.49 17.00 4.89
C VAL A 214 -1.81 16.80 3.42
N PHE A 215 -1.02 15.97 2.73
CA PHE A 215 -1.31 15.52 1.38
C PHE A 215 -2.18 14.27 1.48
N TYR A 216 -3.25 14.20 0.72
CA TYR A 216 -4.20 13.09 0.82
C TYR A 216 -4.91 12.84 -0.52
N THR A 217 -5.49 11.68 -0.64
CA THR A 217 -6.39 11.36 -1.74
C THR A 217 -7.80 11.81 -1.36
N ALA A 218 -8.29 12.82 -2.07
CA ALA A 218 -9.67 13.28 -1.97
C ALA A 218 -10.55 12.39 -2.84
N THR A 219 -11.49 11.67 -2.24
CA THR A 219 -12.38 10.76 -2.97
C THR A 219 -13.83 11.19 -2.83
N THR A 220 -14.62 10.95 -3.89
CA THR A 220 -16.06 11.18 -3.88
C THR A 220 -16.78 9.89 -4.26
N PHE A 221 -17.41 9.29 -3.26
CA PHE A 221 -18.32 8.17 -3.47
C PHE A 221 -19.73 8.71 -3.67
N TYR A 222 -20.37 8.25 -4.73
CA TYR A 222 -21.79 8.42 -4.94
C TYR A 222 -22.51 7.20 -4.35
N ASP A 223 -23.68 7.41 -3.78
CA ASP A 223 -24.53 6.35 -3.22
C ASP A 223 -23.88 5.56 -2.05
N VAL A 224 -23.26 6.29 -1.11
CA VAL A 224 -22.61 5.68 0.06
C VAL A 224 -23.59 4.80 0.87
N ALA A 225 -24.85 5.19 0.97
CA ALA A 225 -25.88 4.40 1.66
C ALA A 225 -26.12 3.05 0.96
N GLU A 226 -26.17 3.02 -0.38
CA GLU A 226 -26.31 1.78 -1.16
C GLU A 226 -25.10 0.88 -0.97
N ARG A 227 -23.90 1.45 -0.96
CA ARG A 227 -22.64 0.70 -0.73
C ARG A 227 -22.59 0.12 0.67
N ASN A 228 -22.97 0.89 1.70
CA ASN A 228 -23.04 0.40 3.06
C ASN A 228 -24.07 -0.73 3.23
N ALA A 229 -25.12 -0.74 2.41
CA ALA A 229 -26.09 -1.83 2.35
C ALA A 229 -25.59 -3.06 1.55
N GLY A 230 -24.35 -3.07 1.07
CA GLY A 230 -23.75 -4.17 0.31
C GLY A 230 -23.96 -4.06 -1.20
N GLY A 231 -24.36 -2.90 -1.71
CA GLY A 231 -24.42 -2.60 -3.13
C GLY A 231 -23.03 -2.58 -3.77
N GLY A 232 -22.83 -3.31 -4.87
CA GLY A 232 -21.62 -3.24 -5.68
C GLY A 232 -21.43 -1.82 -6.23
N GLY A 233 -20.22 -1.35 -6.35
CA GLY A 233 -20.05 0.02 -6.76
C GLY A 233 -18.91 0.30 -7.72
N ILE A 234 -19.07 1.40 -8.44
CA ILE A 234 -18.02 2.02 -9.24
C ILE A 234 -17.00 2.65 -8.29
N ALA A 235 -15.70 2.68 -8.66
CA ALA A 235 -14.67 3.41 -7.92
C ALA A 235 -15.08 4.86 -7.66
N PRO A 236 -14.60 5.48 -6.58
CA PRO A 236 -14.84 6.91 -6.35
C PRO A 236 -14.19 7.74 -7.44
N ASP A 237 -14.63 8.97 -7.62
CA ASP A 237 -13.78 9.97 -8.23
C ASP A 237 -12.62 10.27 -7.29
N ALA A 238 -11.42 10.40 -7.81
CA ALA A 238 -10.22 10.61 -7.02
C ALA A 238 -9.39 11.79 -7.54
N ALA A 239 -8.85 12.56 -6.61
CA ALA A 239 -7.91 13.62 -6.87
C ALA A 239 -6.87 13.67 -5.74
N ILE A 240 -5.66 14.11 -6.05
CA ILE A 240 -4.68 14.42 -5.01
C ILE A 240 -4.94 15.84 -4.51
N ALA A 241 -5.01 15.96 -3.20
CA ALA A 241 -5.28 17.23 -2.51
C ALA A 241 -4.24 17.50 -1.40
N LYS A 242 -4.17 18.75 -1.01
CA LYS A 242 -3.39 19.24 0.13
C LYS A 242 -4.27 20.02 1.08
N ALA A 243 -4.09 19.83 2.37
CA ALA A 243 -4.62 20.71 3.40
C ALA A 243 -3.48 21.37 4.17
N LEU A 244 -3.46 22.70 4.19
CA LEU A 244 -2.53 23.47 5.02
C LEU A 244 -3.23 23.91 6.29
N GLY A 245 -2.71 23.51 7.44
CA GLY A 245 -3.25 23.84 8.75
C GLY A 245 -2.16 24.21 9.76
N THR A 246 -2.54 24.21 11.03
CA THR A 246 -1.64 24.47 12.16
C THR A 246 -1.70 23.30 13.14
N ILE A 247 -0.54 22.84 13.61
CA ILE A 247 -0.41 21.87 14.68
C ILE A 247 -0.12 22.58 15.99
N HIS A 248 -0.80 22.19 17.04
CA HIS A 248 -0.61 22.66 18.41
C HIS A 248 -0.28 21.47 19.31
N ALA A 249 0.54 21.73 20.33
CA ALA A 249 0.79 20.75 21.39
C ALA A 249 1.01 21.44 22.72
N ASP A 250 0.39 20.87 23.75
CA ASP A 250 0.59 21.28 25.14
C ASP A 250 0.79 20.04 26.04
N LYS A 251 0.67 20.22 27.36
CA LYS A 251 0.80 19.11 28.32
C LYS A 251 -0.28 18.02 28.18
N ASN A 252 -1.40 18.33 27.56
CA ASN A 252 -2.56 17.44 27.44
C ASN A 252 -2.59 16.64 26.13
N GLY A 253 -1.84 17.09 25.09
CA GLY A 253 -1.83 16.39 23.80
C GLY A 253 -1.52 17.28 22.62
N VAL A 254 -1.98 16.80 21.46
CA VAL A 254 -1.82 17.44 20.16
C VAL A 254 -3.20 17.73 19.57
N THR A 255 -3.33 18.88 18.93
CA THR A 255 -4.54 19.29 18.19
C THR A 255 -4.17 19.98 16.89
N PHE A 256 -5.12 20.04 15.98
CA PHE A 256 -4.99 20.69 14.67
C PHE A 256 -6.12 21.67 14.43
N ASP A 257 -5.85 22.75 13.70
CA ASP A 257 -6.88 23.69 13.26
C ASP A 257 -6.51 24.45 11.98
N GLY A 258 -7.44 25.27 11.51
CA GLY A 258 -7.22 26.28 10.46
C GLY A 258 -6.91 25.70 9.09
N PHE A 259 -7.39 24.49 8.76
CA PHE A 259 -7.13 23.87 7.48
C PHE A 259 -7.77 24.61 6.30
N THR A 260 -6.95 24.81 5.26
CA THR A 260 -7.39 25.25 3.94
C THR A 260 -7.02 24.19 2.92
N HIS A 261 -8.00 23.69 2.19
CA HIS A 261 -7.85 22.61 1.23
C HIS A 261 -7.62 23.13 -0.19
N THR A 262 -6.72 22.50 -0.92
CA THR A 262 -6.41 22.79 -2.32
C THR A 262 -6.34 21.48 -3.09
N LYS A 263 -7.10 21.37 -4.18
CA LYS A 263 -6.95 20.27 -5.14
C LYS A 263 -5.67 20.53 -5.94
N LEU A 264 -4.81 19.51 -6.01
CA LEU A 264 -3.50 19.62 -6.65
C LEU A 264 -3.47 18.99 -8.03
N LEU A 265 -3.91 17.75 -8.15
CA LEU A 265 -3.81 16.95 -9.37
C LEU A 265 -5.06 16.09 -9.55
N GLU A 266 -5.47 15.93 -10.80
CA GLU A 266 -6.42 14.94 -11.28
C GLU A 266 -5.77 14.16 -12.42
N PRO A 267 -6.12 12.87 -12.65
CA PRO A 267 -5.50 12.11 -13.73
C PRO A 267 -5.83 12.70 -15.08
N ASP A 268 -4.83 12.76 -15.98
CA ASP A 268 -4.90 13.47 -17.26
C ASP A 268 -5.41 12.60 -18.44
N GLY A 269 -5.53 11.30 -18.22
CA GLY A 269 -5.91 10.32 -19.25
C GLY A 269 -4.81 10.00 -20.25
N GLN A 270 -3.66 10.69 -20.19
CA GLN A 270 -2.51 10.48 -21.08
C GLN A 270 -1.38 9.71 -20.37
N MET A 271 -0.91 10.23 -19.24
CA MET A 271 0.07 9.54 -18.40
C MET A 271 -0.63 8.61 -17.40
N TYR A 272 -1.78 9.04 -16.88
CA TYR A 272 -2.51 8.35 -15.82
C TYR A 272 -3.98 8.18 -16.20
N GLN A 273 -4.50 6.95 -16.03
CA GLN A 273 -5.89 6.64 -16.36
C GLN A 273 -6.87 7.48 -15.56
N THR A 274 -7.90 7.94 -16.25
CA THR A 274 -9.10 8.51 -15.63
C THR A 274 -10.13 7.43 -15.32
N LYS A 275 -11.11 7.75 -14.46
CA LYS A 275 -12.26 6.88 -14.19
C LYS A 275 -13.04 6.50 -15.46
N ALA A 276 -13.15 7.41 -16.43
CA ALA A 276 -13.82 7.13 -17.71
C ALA A 276 -13.07 6.08 -18.55
N GLN A 277 -11.75 6.05 -18.46
CA GLN A 277 -10.92 5.08 -19.17
C GLN A 277 -10.83 3.73 -18.43
N ASN A 278 -10.90 3.77 -17.11
CA ASN A 278 -10.84 2.59 -16.24
C ASN A 278 -11.73 2.83 -15.01
N PRO A 279 -12.93 2.22 -14.94
CA PRO A 279 -13.79 2.34 -13.76
C PRO A 279 -13.15 1.89 -12.45
N GLY A 280 -12.08 1.09 -12.54
CA GLY A 280 -11.29 0.60 -11.42
C GLY A 280 -9.92 1.26 -11.27
N PHE A 281 -9.72 2.44 -11.89
CA PHE A 281 -8.43 3.13 -11.88
C PHE A 281 -7.91 3.42 -10.48
N ALA A 282 -6.58 3.45 -10.35
CA ALA A 282 -5.88 4.00 -9.20
C ALA A 282 -5.33 5.38 -9.54
N PHE A 283 -5.52 6.34 -8.64
CA PHE A 283 -4.88 7.64 -8.64
C PHE A 283 -4.91 8.18 -7.22
N ARG A 284 -3.90 7.79 -6.39
CA ARG A 284 -3.98 7.96 -4.93
C ARG A 284 -2.62 7.92 -4.23
N ASP A 285 -2.64 8.10 -2.90
CA ASP A 285 -1.55 7.89 -1.96
C ASP A 285 -0.34 8.79 -2.17
N PRO A 286 -0.50 10.13 -2.18
CA PRO A 286 0.59 11.05 -2.42
C PRO A 286 1.65 11.01 -1.30
N TYR A 287 2.91 10.90 -1.69
CA TYR A 287 4.07 11.01 -0.82
C TYR A 287 5.04 12.06 -1.37
N THR A 288 5.38 13.07 -0.56
CA THR A 288 6.25 14.17 -0.98
C THR A 288 7.65 14.04 -0.38
N PHE A 289 8.66 14.39 -1.17
CA PHE A 289 10.07 14.37 -0.75
C PHE A 289 10.87 15.46 -1.48
N GLU A 290 12.01 15.81 -0.90
CA GLU A 290 13.01 16.67 -1.54
C GLU A 290 14.18 15.83 -2.03
N ASP A 291 14.70 16.18 -3.20
CA ASP A 291 15.83 15.48 -3.80
C ASP A 291 17.11 16.32 -3.64
N PRO A 292 18.13 15.82 -2.94
CA PRO A 292 19.41 16.51 -2.80
C PRO A 292 20.11 16.81 -4.14
N ALA A 293 19.82 16.03 -5.19
CA ALA A 293 20.35 16.26 -6.53
C ALA A 293 19.65 17.44 -7.24
N HIS A 294 18.45 17.83 -6.78
CA HIS A 294 17.65 18.92 -7.33
C HIS A 294 17.22 19.91 -6.24
N PRO A 295 18.16 20.66 -5.63
CA PRO A 295 17.87 21.51 -4.47
C PRO A 295 16.74 22.52 -4.74
N GLY A 296 15.82 22.60 -3.78
CA GLY A 296 14.66 23.50 -3.86
C GLY A 296 13.52 23.00 -4.74
N LYS A 297 13.59 21.74 -5.21
CA LYS A 297 12.49 21.04 -5.86
C LYS A 297 11.85 20.06 -4.89
N THR A 298 10.54 20.12 -4.77
CA THR A 298 9.76 19.11 -4.07
C THR A 298 9.09 18.21 -5.11
N PHE A 299 9.28 16.91 -4.97
CA PHE A 299 8.65 15.89 -5.80
C PHE A 299 7.53 15.20 -5.04
N MET A 300 6.63 14.58 -5.79
CA MET A 300 5.57 13.73 -5.26
C MET A 300 5.53 12.43 -6.05
N VAL A 301 5.52 11.30 -5.35
CA VAL A 301 5.15 10.01 -5.92
C VAL A 301 3.74 9.66 -5.49
N PHE A 302 3.02 8.92 -6.32
CA PHE A 302 1.65 8.47 -6.08
C PHE A 302 1.35 7.21 -6.88
N GLU A 303 0.33 6.48 -6.50
CA GLU A 303 -0.14 5.35 -7.29
C GLU A 303 -0.96 5.82 -8.48
N GLY A 304 -0.74 5.19 -9.65
CA GLY A 304 -1.52 5.40 -10.86
C GLY A 304 -1.62 4.14 -11.71
N ASN A 305 -2.45 4.21 -12.74
CA ASN A 305 -2.44 3.25 -13.85
C ASN A 305 -2.00 3.96 -15.13
N THR A 306 -1.29 3.24 -16.00
CA THR A 306 -0.78 3.76 -17.27
C THR A 306 -1.93 4.25 -18.14
N GLY A 307 -1.82 5.49 -18.65
CA GLY A 307 -2.86 6.18 -19.41
C GLY A 307 -3.38 5.40 -20.61
N GLY A 308 -4.60 5.71 -21.03
CA GLY A 308 -5.33 5.01 -22.07
C GLY A 308 -6.47 4.15 -21.51
N THR A 309 -7.36 3.67 -22.39
CA THR A 309 -8.53 2.89 -21.98
C THR A 309 -8.11 1.50 -21.47
N ARG A 310 -8.66 1.07 -20.34
CA ARG A 310 -8.44 -0.27 -19.78
C ARG A 310 -8.70 -1.35 -20.84
N GLY A 311 -7.77 -2.30 -20.92
CA GLY A 311 -7.86 -3.40 -21.91
C GLY A 311 -7.34 -3.05 -23.30
N GLN A 312 -6.87 -1.81 -23.53
CA GLN A 312 -6.23 -1.40 -24.79
C GLN A 312 -4.71 -1.38 -24.72
N TYR A 313 -4.14 -1.55 -23.53
CA TYR A 313 -2.70 -1.74 -23.41
C TYR A 313 -2.30 -3.04 -24.11
N GLU A 314 -1.15 -3.08 -24.71
CA GLU A 314 -0.56 -4.27 -25.30
C GLU A 314 0.78 -4.51 -24.62
N CYS A 315 0.94 -5.69 -24.00
CA CYS A 315 2.20 -6.07 -23.37
C CYS A 315 3.30 -6.09 -24.40
N LYS A 316 4.47 -5.58 -24.04
CA LYS A 316 5.63 -5.45 -24.90
C LYS A 316 6.75 -6.34 -24.39
N ALA A 317 7.73 -6.64 -25.25
CA ALA A 317 8.90 -7.44 -24.86
C ALA A 317 9.65 -6.85 -23.66
N GLU A 318 9.67 -5.52 -23.54
CA GLU A 318 10.29 -4.80 -22.41
C GLU A 318 9.50 -4.95 -21.09
N ASP A 319 8.19 -5.25 -21.13
CA ASP A 319 7.40 -5.54 -19.94
C ASP A 319 7.65 -6.98 -19.46
N LEU A 320 8.03 -7.87 -20.37
CA LEU A 320 8.43 -9.23 -20.04
C LEU A 320 9.83 -9.30 -19.43
N GLY A 321 10.78 -8.50 -19.89
CA GLY A 321 12.11 -8.33 -19.30
C GLY A 321 13.12 -9.44 -19.58
N TYR A 322 12.79 -10.42 -20.42
CA TYR A 322 13.71 -11.50 -20.76
C TYR A 322 14.78 -11.06 -21.75
N GLN A 323 15.99 -11.55 -21.55
CA GLN A 323 17.08 -11.34 -22.52
C GLN A 323 16.86 -12.20 -23.78
N PRO A 324 17.33 -11.75 -24.94
CA PRO A 324 17.28 -12.54 -26.16
C PRO A 324 17.94 -13.93 -25.99
N GLY A 325 17.18 -14.98 -26.27
CA GLY A 325 17.67 -16.37 -26.14
C GLY A 325 17.54 -16.97 -24.73
N ASP A 326 16.89 -16.29 -23.79
CA ASP A 326 16.58 -16.86 -22.48
C ASP A 326 15.63 -18.07 -22.66
N PRO A 327 16.01 -19.27 -22.19
CA PRO A 327 15.20 -20.47 -22.32
C PRO A 327 13.90 -20.42 -21.51
N HIS A 328 13.79 -19.49 -20.55
CA HIS A 328 12.61 -19.27 -19.72
C HIS A 328 11.74 -18.12 -20.22
N ALA A 329 12.10 -17.50 -21.37
CA ALA A 329 11.34 -16.38 -21.90
C ALA A 329 9.90 -16.77 -22.21
N GLU A 330 8.97 -15.96 -21.70
CA GLU A 330 7.55 -16.10 -22.02
C GLU A 330 7.27 -15.70 -23.47
N ASN A 331 6.28 -16.35 -24.07
CA ASN A 331 5.79 -15.98 -25.39
C ASN A 331 4.90 -14.74 -25.28
N LEU A 332 5.29 -13.64 -25.94
CA LEU A 332 4.57 -12.37 -25.88
C LEU A 332 3.10 -12.48 -26.33
N ASN A 333 2.82 -13.30 -27.35
CA ASN A 333 1.45 -13.50 -27.82
C ASN A 333 0.59 -14.26 -26.80
N GLU A 334 1.17 -15.22 -26.08
CA GLU A 334 0.49 -15.97 -25.02
C GLU A 334 0.20 -15.04 -23.83
N VAL A 335 1.17 -14.21 -23.41
CA VAL A 335 0.98 -13.22 -22.37
C VAL A 335 -0.15 -12.24 -22.73
N ASN A 336 -0.17 -11.71 -23.94
CA ASN A 336 -1.27 -10.85 -24.39
C ASN A 336 -2.60 -11.62 -24.44
N SER A 337 -2.60 -12.87 -24.89
CA SER A 337 -3.82 -13.69 -24.95
C SER A 337 -4.37 -14.05 -23.55
N SER A 338 -3.52 -14.04 -22.51
CA SER A 338 -3.92 -14.33 -21.12
C SER A 338 -4.69 -13.18 -20.44
N GLY A 339 -4.72 -11.99 -21.04
CA GLY A 339 -5.32 -10.81 -20.44
C GLY A 339 -4.38 -10.05 -19.48
N ALA A 340 -3.08 -10.37 -19.46
CA ALA A 340 -2.12 -9.68 -18.59
C ALA A 340 -2.05 -8.16 -18.82
N TYR A 341 -2.46 -7.69 -19.97
CA TYR A 341 -2.55 -6.28 -20.35
C TYR A 341 -3.58 -5.46 -19.55
N PHE A 342 -4.44 -6.12 -18.77
CA PHE A 342 -5.35 -5.41 -17.85
C PHE A 342 -4.62 -4.84 -16.63
N GLN A 343 -3.47 -5.40 -16.25
CA GLN A 343 -2.66 -4.92 -15.15
C GLN A 343 -1.70 -3.85 -15.66
N THR A 344 -1.91 -2.61 -15.20
CA THR A 344 -1.20 -1.43 -15.74
C THR A 344 -0.76 -0.46 -14.65
N ALA A 345 -0.49 -0.96 -13.43
CA ALA A 345 -0.05 -0.09 -12.35
C ALA A 345 1.27 0.62 -12.66
N ASN A 346 1.39 1.82 -12.14
CA ASN A 346 2.64 2.57 -12.17
C ASN A 346 2.80 3.41 -10.90
N VAL A 347 4.04 3.77 -10.60
CA VAL A 347 4.36 4.81 -9.64
C VAL A 347 4.50 6.12 -10.41
N GLY A 348 3.52 6.97 -10.22
CA GLY A 348 3.46 8.30 -10.80
C GLY A 348 4.46 9.25 -10.17
N LEU A 349 4.82 10.30 -10.91
CA LEU A 349 5.70 11.37 -10.47
C LEU A 349 5.09 12.73 -10.81
N ALA A 350 5.22 13.67 -9.88
CA ALA A 350 4.94 15.08 -10.12
C ALA A 350 6.00 15.96 -9.45
N VAL A 351 6.14 17.19 -9.92
CA VAL A 351 7.03 18.21 -9.35
C VAL A 351 6.25 19.45 -8.98
N ALA A 352 6.57 20.04 -7.83
CA ALA A 352 5.96 21.30 -7.42
C ALA A 352 6.47 22.46 -8.27
N ASP A 353 5.55 23.27 -8.79
CA ASP A 353 5.85 24.47 -9.60
C ASP A 353 6.07 25.70 -8.74
N ASN A 354 5.62 25.66 -7.47
CA ASN A 354 5.77 26.76 -6.53
C ASN A 354 6.15 26.28 -5.12
N LYS A 355 6.71 27.19 -4.32
CA LYS A 355 7.16 26.91 -2.95
C LYS A 355 6.02 26.63 -1.97
N ASP A 356 4.82 27.10 -2.26
CA ASP A 356 3.64 26.88 -1.43
C ASP A 356 3.02 25.49 -1.66
N LEU A 357 3.58 24.71 -2.59
CA LEU A 357 3.14 23.36 -2.93
C LEU A 357 1.64 23.31 -3.30
N THR A 358 1.16 24.33 -4.02
CA THR A 358 -0.24 24.46 -4.46
C THR A 358 -0.42 24.27 -5.96
N GLN A 359 0.68 24.24 -6.72
CA GLN A 359 0.71 24.02 -8.16
C GLN A 359 1.71 22.93 -8.47
N TRP A 360 1.31 21.96 -9.27
CA TRP A 360 2.10 20.78 -9.59
C TRP A 360 1.98 20.42 -11.06
N SER A 361 3.06 19.96 -11.63
CA SER A 361 3.13 19.42 -12.99
C SER A 361 3.43 17.93 -12.96
N PHE A 362 2.73 17.14 -13.78
CA PHE A 362 3.05 15.75 -14.00
C PHE A 362 4.40 15.59 -14.69
N LEU A 363 5.10 14.56 -14.29
CA LEU A 363 6.24 13.99 -14.98
C LEU A 363 5.88 12.54 -15.37
N PRO A 364 6.55 11.96 -16.38
CA PRO A 364 6.34 10.55 -16.70
C PRO A 364 6.51 9.63 -15.47
N PRO A 365 5.77 8.53 -15.33
CA PRO A 365 5.93 7.59 -14.24
C PRO A 365 7.39 7.17 -14.05
N ILE A 366 7.81 6.95 -12.81
CA ILE A 366 9.20 6.51 -12.53
C ILE A 366 9.35 5.01 -12.58
N LEU A 367 8.26 4.26 -12.35
CA LEU A 367 8.20 2.81 -12.41
C LEU A 367 6.87 2.39 -13.02
N SER A 368 6.87 1.41 -13.91
CA SER A 368 5.66 0.73 -14.39
C SER A 368 5.69 -0.75 -14.06
N ALA A 369 4.54 -1.31 -13.71
CA ALA A 369 4.30 -2.73 -13.50
C ALA A 369 3.33 -3.30 -14.55
N ASN A 370 3.36 -2.75 -15.76
CA ASN A 370 2.50 -3.16 -16.85
C ASN A 370 2.65 -4.66 -17.14
N CYS A 371 1.53 -5.37 -17.25
CA CYS A 371 1.47 -6.82 -17.45
C CYS A 371 2.02 -7.66 -16.28
N VAL A 372 2.27 -7.03 -15.14
CA VAL A 372 2.76 -7.65 -13.90
C VAL A 372 1.73 -7.51 -12.78
N ASN A 373 1.33 -6.28 -12.47
CA ASN A 373 0.46 -5.98 -11.33
C ASN A 373 -0.42 -4.76 -11.63
N ASP A 374 -1.60 -4.70 -11.01
CA ASP A 374 -2.53 -3.56 -11.16
C ASP A 374 -2.49 -2.60 -9.96
N GLN A 375 -1.63 -2.85 -8.97
CA GLN A 375 -1.44 -2.00 -7.79
C GLN A 375 0.04 -1.73 -7.51
N THR A 376 0.33 -0.47 -7.22
CA THR A 376 1.59 0.05 -6.67
C THR A 376 1.25 1.07 -5.58
N GLU A 377 0.45 0.63 -4.59
CA GLU A 377 -0.12 1.50 -3.57
C GLU A 377 0.95 2.08 -2.66
N ARG A 378 0.64 3.24 -2.08
CA ARG A 378 1.42 3.95 -1.05
C ARG A 378 2.92 4.04 -1.39
N PRO A 379 3.29 4.51 -2.57
CA PRO A 379 4.69 4.59 -2.97
C PRO A 379 5.46 5.57 -2.08
N GLN A 380 6.70 5.22 -1.74
CA GLN A 380 7.60 6.02 -0.91
C GLN A 380 9.01 6.00 -1.48
N ILE A 381 9.72 7.11 -1.37
CA ILE A 381 11.14 7.19 -1.74
C ILE A 381 11.97 7.61 -0.54
N PHE A 382 13.02 6.84 -0.25
CA PHE A 382 14.05 7.21 0.71
C PHE A 382 15.37 7.39 -0.01
N ILE A 383 16.12 8.42 0.40
CA ILE A 383 17.43 8.70 -0.13
C ILE A 383 18.45 8.39 0.96
N GLN A 384 19.25 7.35 0.74
CA GLN A 384 20.23 6.87 1.69
C GLN A 384 21.64 7.00 1.12
N ASN A 385 22.57 7.55 1.89
CA ASN A 385 23.97 7.61 1.48
C ASN A 385 24.65 6.26 1.75
N GLU A 386 25.11 5.62 0.67
CA GLU A 386 25.86 4.36 0.73
C GLU A 386 27.22 4.53 0.08
N GLY A 387 28.26 4.51 0.90
CA GLY A 387 29.64 4.65 0.40
C GLY A 387 29.92 5.96 -0.32
N GLY A 388 29.28 7.06 0.07
CA GLY A 388 29.42 8.38 -0.53
C GLY A 388 28.53 8.64 -1.75
N LYS A 389 27.65 7.72 -2.08
CA LYS A 389 26.67 7.86 -3.17
C LYS A 389 25.25 7.81 -2.61
N ASN A 390 24.37 8.65 -3.10
CA ASN A 390 22.96 8.57 -2.79
C ASN A 390 22.33 7.39 -3.53
N LYS A 391 21.61 6.56 -2.80
CA LYS A 391 20.75 5.50 -3.30
C LYS A 391 19.30 5.87 -3.03
N TYR A 392 18.45 5.68 -4.02
CA TYR A 392 17.03 5.98 -3.98
C TYR A 392 16.28 4.66 -3.86
N TYR A 393 15.70 4.44 -2.70
CA TYR A 393 14.89 3.25 -2.41
C TYR A 393 13.42 3.62 -2.60
N LEU A 394 12.82 3.08 -3.64
CA LEU A 394 11.40 3.18 -3.93
C LEU A 394 10.70 1.95 -3.34
N PHE A 395 9.76 2.16 -2.43
CA PHE A 395 8.91 1.11 -1.90
C PHE A 395 7.46 1.36 -2.31
N THR A 396 6.73 0.28 -2.56
CA THR A 396 5.29 0.27 -2.83
C THR A 396 4.69 -1.00 -2.24
N ILE A 397 3.37 -1.09 -2.18
CA ILE A 397 2.67 -2.28 -1.73
C ILE A 397 1.72 -2.79 -2.80
N SER A 398 1.46 -4.09 -2.79
CA SER A 398 0.52 -4.73 -3.70
C SER A 398 -0.19 -5.88 -3.01
N HIS A 399 -1.46 -6.09 -3.38
CA HIS A 399 -2.21 -7.29 -3.01
C HIS A 399 -1.88 -8.47 -3.93
N GLN A 400 -1.97 -9.68 -3.40
CA GLN A 400 -1.76 -10.90 -4.20
C GLN A 400 -2.78 -11.05 -5.34
N PHE A 401 -4.02 -10.57 -5.16
CA PHE A 401 -5.07 -10.70 -6.17
C PHE A 401 -4.97 -9.69 -7.33
N THR A 402 -4.00 -8.78 -7.30
CA THR A 402 -3.80 -7.78 -8.35
C THR A 402 -2.75 -8.17 -9.38
N TYR A 403 -2.11 -9.32 -9.20
CA TYR A 403 -1.14 -9.84 -10.15
C TYR A 403 -1.79 -10.28 -11.47
N ALA A 404 -1.05 -10.08 -12.56
CA ALA A 404 -1.44 -10.54 -13.88
C ALA A 404 -1.44 -12.08 -13.96
N ALA A 405 -2.18 -12.61 -14.93
CA ALA A 405 -2.16 -14.04 -15.25
C ALA A 405 -0.73 -14.57 -15.38
N GLY A 406 -0.44 -15.70 -14.72
CA GLY A 406 0.87 -16.33 -14.65
C GLY A 406 1.87 -15.69 -13.67
N MET A 407 1.44 -14.65 -12.92
CA MET A 407 2.23 -14.03 -11.84
C MET A 407 1.61 -14.32 -10.49
N ARG A 408 2.45 -14.41 -9.45
CA ARG A 408 2.02 -14.58 -8.05
C ARG A 408 2.99 -13.86 -7.12
N GLY A 409 2.45 -13.28 -6.07
CA GLY A 409 3.20 -12.70 -4.97
C GLY A 409 2.30 -12.54 -3.76
N PRO A 410 2.87 -12.39 -2.56
CA PRO A 410 2.09 -12.16 -1.34
C PRO A 410 1.55 -10.73 -1.30
N ASP A 411 0.58 -10.47 -0.45
CA ASP A 411 0.37 -9.13 0.08
C ASP A 411 1.64 -8.66 0.76
N GLY A 412 2.16 -7.49 0.36
CA GLY A 412 3.43 -7.07 0.93
C GLY A 412 4.04 -5.81 0.33
N VAL A 413 5.26 -5.57 0.76
CA VAL A 413 6.14 -4.48 0.31
C VAL A 413 6.99 -4.94 -0.85
N TYR A 414 7.02 -4.15 -1.89
CA TYR A 414 7.88 -4.32 -3.05
C TYR A 414 8.84 -3.14 -3.13
N GLY A 415 10.13 -3.42 -3.26
CA GLY A 415 11.19 -2.42 -3.21
C GLY A 415 12.05 -2.43 -4.46
N PHE A 416 12.49 -1.24 -4.83
CA PHE A 416 13.35 -1.01 -5.99
C PHE A 416 14.43 -0.01 -5.61
N VAL A 417 15.63 -0.14 -6.18
CA VAL A 417 16.75 0.75 -5.88
C VAL A 417 17.29 1.40 -7.15
N GLY A 418 17.47 2.70 -7.07
CA GLY A 418 18.05 3.53 -8.12
C GLY A 418 19.16 4.45 -7.60
N ASP A 419 19.66 5.31 -8.46
CA ASP A 419 20.72 6.29 -8.16
C ASP A 419 20.29 7.76 -8.42
N GLY A 420 19.00 7.98 -8.65
CA GLY A 420 18.37 9.28 -8.83
C GLY A 420 16.86 9.18 -8.77
N VAL A 421 16.15 10.32 -8.69
CA VAL A 421 14.68 10.34 -8.71
C VAL A 421 14.14 9.73 -10.01
N ARG A 422 14.79 10.03 -11.13
CA ARG A 422 14.63 9.31 -12.40
C ARG A 422 15.82 8.38 -12.57
N SER A 423 15.58 7.09 -12.61
CA SER A 423 16.63 6.08 -12.60
C SER A 423 16.14 4.77 -13.19
N ASP A 424 17.03 3.91 -13.61
CA ASP A 424 16.73 2.52 -13.91
C ASP A 424 16.66 1.73 -12.59
N TYR A 425 15.48 1.80 -11.95
CA TYR A 425 15.21 1.16 -10.67
C TYR A 425 15.29 -0.36 -10.77
N GLN A 426 16.23 -0.94 -10.06
CA GLN A 426 16.42 -2.39 -10.01
C GLN A 426 15.60 -3.02 -8.90
N PRO A 427 14.90 -4.14 -9.15
CA PRO A 427 14.09 -4.80 -8.14
C PRO A 427 14.96 -5.34 -7.00
N MET A 428 14.59 -5.03 -5.77
CA MET A 428 15.27 -5.58 -4.59
C MET A 428 15.08 -7.11 -4.55
N ASN A 429 16.09 -7.79 -4.02
CA ASN A 429 16.12 -9.27 -3.96
C ASN A 429 15.90 -9.94 -5.34
N ASN A 430 16.22 -9.26 -6.43
CA ASN A 430 16.02 -9.65 -7.84
C ASN A 430 14.54 -9.88 -8.23
N SER A 431 13.60 -9.74 -7.31
CA SER A 431 12.17 -10.00 -7.54
C SER A 431 11.29 -8.79 -7.31
N GLY A 432 11.79 -7.81 -6.57
CA GLY A 432 11.02 -6.70 -6.01
C GLY A 432 10.49 -6.99 -4.61
N LEU A 433 10.25 -8.23 -4.23
CA LEU A 433 9.68 -8.54 -2.91
C LEU A 433 10.68 -8.21 -1.78
N ALA A 434 10.30 -7.24 -0.94
CA ALA A 434 11.08 -6.82 0.22
C ALA A 434 10.53 -7.40 1.55
N LEU A 435 9.20 -7.48 1.67
CA LEU A 435 8.52 -8.05 2.84
C LEU A 435 7.12 -8.52 2.43
N GLY A 436 6.78 -9.78 2.61
CA GLY A 436 5.46 -10.33 2.32
C GLY A 436 4.78 -10.93 3.53
N SER A 437 3.46 -10.94 3.55
CA SER A 437 2.69 -11.76 4.48
C SER A 437 2.95 -13.25 4.25
N PRO A 438 2.90 -14.10 5.29
CA PRO A 438 3.07 -15.55 5.13
C PRO A 438 2.10 -16.10 4.09
N THR A 439 2.63 -16.68 3.01
CA THR A 439 1.83 -17.11 1.85
C THR A 439 2.36 -18.43 1.29
N ASP A 440 1.47 -19.33 0.89
CA ASP A 440 1.83 -20.50 0.10
C ASP A 440 1.77 -20.18 -1.38
N LEU A 441 2.93 -19.92 -1.98
CA LEU A 441 3.06 -19.62 -3.41
C LEU A 441 3.03 -20.87 -4.31
N ASN A 442 3.04 -22.08 -3.73
CA ASN A 442 2.95 -23.32 -4.49
C ASN A 442 1.51 -23.63 -4.92
N LEU A 443 0.51 -23.06 -4.22
CA LEU A 443 -0.88 -23.23 -4.59
C LEU A 443 -1.31 -22.12 -5.56
N PRO A 444 -2.11 -22.44 -6.57
CA PRO A 444 -2.78 -21.43 -7.39
C PRO A 444 -3.60 -20.48 -6.51
N SER A 445 -3.65 -19.19 -6.84
CA SER A 445 -4.44 -18.21 -6.09
C SER A 445 -5.93 -18.54 -6.04
N GLU A 446 -6.42 -19.28 -7.01
CA GLU A 446 -7.82 -19.73 -7.13
C GLU A 446 -8.03 -21.17 -6.64
N SER A 447 -6.99 -21.84 -6.11
CA SER A 447 -7.14 -23.17 -5.53
C SER A 447 -8.05 -23.12 -4.30
N PRO A 448 -8.99 -24.09 -4.14
CA PRO A 448 -9.78 -24.22 -2.92
C PRO A 448 -8.93 -24.41 -1.66
N GLU A 449 -7.72 -24.96 -1.82
CA GLU A 449 -6.75 -25.15 -0.73
C GLU A 449 -5.88 -23.91 -0.53
N ALA A 450 -5.83 -22.98 -1.51
CA ALA A 450 -5.13 -21.72 -1.33
C ALA A 450 -5.88 -20.90 -0.30
N PRO A 451 -5.19 -20.38 0.71
CA PRO A 451 -5.82 -19.49 1.66
C PRO A 451 -6.37 -18.28 0.94
N THR A 452 -7.68 -18.14 0.92
CA THR A 452 -8.33 -16.92 0.46
C THR A 452 -8.39 -15.91 1.60
N PRO A 453 -8.63 -14.62 1.32
CA PRO A 453 -8.75 -13.59 2.36
C PRO A 453 -9.68 -13.97 3.52
N ASN A 454 -10.63 -14.86 3.26
CA ASN A 454 -11.68 -15.24 4.20
C ASN A 454 -11.49 -16.63 4.84
N GLN A 455 -10.49 -17.40 4.44
CA GLN A 455 -10.41 -18.80 4.84
C GLN A 455 -9.43 -19.07 5.98
N ASN A 456 -8.24 -18.46 6.00
CA ASN A 456 -7.28 -18.69 7.07
C ASN A 456 -6.46 -17.50 7.50
N GLY A 457 -6.69 -16.32 6.94
CA GLY A 457 -6.09 -15.06 7.37
C GLY A 457 -4.58 -14.90 7.17
N ARG A 458 -3.84 -15.95 6.90
CA ARG A 458 -2.37 -15.88 6.87
C ARG A 458 -1.82 -15.02 5.74
N GLN A 459 -2.46 -15.03 4.58
CA GLN A 459 -2.03 -14.24 3.41
C GLN A 459 -2.24 -12.74 3.60
N PHE A 460 -3.15 -12.35 4.49
CA PHE A 460 -3.61 -10.98 4.71
C PHE A 460 -3.47 -10.56 6.15
N GLN A 461 -2.59 -11.19 6.92
CA GLN A 461 -2.48 -10.87 8.35
C GLN A 461 -2.22 -9.37 8.59
N ALA A 462 -1.42 -8.75 7.74
CA ALA A 462 -1.15 -7.32 7.80
C ALA A 462 -1.01 -6.74 6.38
N TYR A 463 -1.44 -5.50 6.21
CA TYR A 463 -1.34 -4.77 4.96
C TYR A 463 -1.11 -3.27 5.18
N SER A 464 -1.19 -2.48 4.10
CA SER A 464 -0.92 -1.05 4.09
C SER A 464 0.41 -0.69 4.73
N HIS A 465 1.42 -1.49 4.41
CA HIS A 465 2.77 -1.32 4.92
C HIS A 465 3.33 0.05 4.54
N TYR A 466 3.92 0.71 5.50
CA TYR A 466 4.62 1.98 5.33
C TYR A 466 6.03 1.82 5.85
N VAL A 467 7.00 1.79 4.93
CA VAL A 467 8.41 1.66 5.28
C VAL A 467 8.92 3.02 5.73
N GLN A 468 9.60 3.06 6.86
CA GLN A 468 10.19 4.27 7.41
C GLN A 468 11.70 4.30 7.17
N PRO A 469 12.33 5.47 7.13
CA PRO A 469 13.77 5.56 7.16
C PRO A 469 14.34 4.72 8.31
N GLY A 470 15.37 3.90 8.01
CA GLY A 470 15.92 2.93 8.97
C GLY A 470 15.21 1.57 8.99
N GLY A 471 14.22 1.34 8.12
CA GLY A 471 13.67 0.02 7.83
C GLY A 471 12.57 -0.47 8.76
N LEU A 472 12.03 0.37 9.64
CA LEU A 472 10.82 0.01 10.36
C LEU A 472 9.63 0.02 9.41
N VAL A 473 8.82 -1.03 9.48
CA VAL A 473 7.62 -1.19 8.66
C VAL A 473 6.40 -1.12 9.57
N GLN A 474 5.64 -0.06 9.37
CA GLN A 474 4.36 0.19 9.98
C GLN A 474 3.27 -0.43 9.14
N SER A 475 2.33 -1.14 9.76
CA SER A 475 1.24 -1.82 9.05
C SER A 475 -0.03 -1.83 9.92
N PHE A 476 -1.14 -2.25 9.36
CA PHE A 476 -2.32 -2.59 10.15
C PHE A 476 -2.61 -4.10 10.06
N ILE A 477 -3.26 -4.63 11.08
CA ILE A 477 -3.77 -6.00 11.07
C ILE A 477 -5.06 -6.00 10.25
N ASP A 478 -5.05 -6.76 9.17
CA ASP A 478 -6.25 -6.94 8.34
C ASP A 478 -7.04 -8.17 8.81
N ASN A 479 -6.45 -9.35 8.70
CA ASN A 479 -7.13 -10.61 9.01
C ASN A 479 -6.14 -11.66 9.51
N VAL A 480 -6.20 -11.98 10.79
CA VAL A 480 -5.41 -13.06 11.38
C VAL A 480 -6.34 -14.24 11.68
N ASN A 481 -6.21 -15.31 10.92
CA ASN A 481 -7.01 -16.54 11.06
C ASN A 481 -8.53 -16.30 11.13
N GLY A 482 -9.04 -15.37 10.31
CA GLY A 482 -10.47 -15.02 10.28
C GLY A 482 -10.87 -13.89 11.23
N VAL A 483 -9.96 -13.44 12.10
CA VAL A 483 -10.21 -12.29 12.98
C VAL A 483 -9.79 -11.01 12.28
N ARG A 484 -10.77 -10.14 11.98
CA ARG A 484 -10.51 -8.83 11.35
C ARG A 484 -9.95 -7.87 12.40
N GLY A 485 -8.82 -7.25 12.09
CA GLY A 485 -8.10 -6.40 13.02
C GLY A 485 -8.59 -4.95 13.02
N GLY A 486 -8.33 -4.23 11.95
CA GLY A 486 -8.56 -2.79 11.91
C GLY A 486 -7.82 -2.06 13.04
N SER A 487 -6.55 -2.41 13.23
CA SER A 487 -5.67 -1.94 14.29
C SER A 487 -4.22 -1.94 13.81
N LEU A 488 -3.34 -1.15 14.44
CA LEU A 488 -1.92 -1.26 14.13
C LEU A 488 -1.40 -2.66 14.41
N SER A 489 -0.59 -3.16 13.49
CA SER A 489 0.13 -4.42 13.67
C SER A 489 1.41 -4.20 14.50
N PRO A 490 2.03 -5.28 15.01
CA PRO A 490 3.40 -5.20 15.49
C PRO A 490 4.30 -4.63 14.39
N THR A 491 5.16 -3.68 14.75
CA THR A 491 6.15 -3.15 13.82
C THR A 491 7.16 -4.24 13.47
N VAL A 492 7.47 -4.37 12.20
CA VAL A 492 8.55 -5.24 11.69
C VAL A 492 9.70 -4.36 11.26
N LYS A 493 10.92 -4.84 11.38
CA LYS A 493 12.11 -4.17 10.84
C LYS A 493 12.70 -4.97 9.69
N ILE A 494 12.96 -4.27 8.58
CA ILE A 494 13.75 -4.79 7.47
C ILE A 494 15.09 -4.08 7.43
N ASN A 495 16.16 -4.82 7.24
CA ASN A 495 17.46 -4.28 6.88
C ASN A 495 17.54 -4.24 5.37
N PHE A 496 17.96 -3.13 4.78
CA PHE A 496 18.14 -3.05 3.33
C PHE A 496 19.40 -2.28 2.98
N ARG A 497 20.11 -2.79 2.00
CA ARG A 497 21.34 -2.19 1.46
C ARG A 497 21.67 -2.79 0.09
N ASN A 498 22.14 -1.97 -0.84
CA ASN A 498 22.60 -2.41 -2.16
C ASN A 498 21.56 -3.28 -2.90
N GLY A 499 20.27 -2.96 -2.81
CA GLY A 499 19.22 -3.73 -3.49
C GLY A 499 18.85 -5.06 -2.84
N VAL A 500 19.38 -5.36 -1.65
CA VAL A 500 19.00 -6.55 -0.88
C VAL A 500 18.27 -6.12 0.39
N SER A 501 17.20 -6.81 0.73
CA SER A 501 16.50 -6.63 2.02
C SER A 501 16.35 -7.96 2.75
N SER A 502 16.26 -7.88 4.07
CA SER A 502 15.92 -9.02 4.92
C SER A 502 15.21 -8.57 6.19
N VAL A 503 14.31 -9.41 6.68
CA VAL A 503 13.62 -9.20 7.96
C VAL A 503 14.63 -9.34 9.11
N ASP A 504 14.69 -8.34 9.98
CA ASP A 504 15.50 -8.37 11.19
C ASP A 504 14.79 -9.22 12.27
N ARG A 505 15.11 -10.51 12.31
CA ARG A 505 14.52 -11.45 13.28
C ARG A 505 14.97 -11.18 14.72
N SER A 506 15.99 -10.35 14.93
CA SER A 506 16.44 -9.94 16.28
C SER A 506 15.65 -8.75 16.82
N TYR A 507 14.86 -8.06 15.98
CA TYR A 507 14.04 -6.94 16.39
C TYR A 507 12.82 -7.43 17.22
N GLY A 508 12.61 -6.81 18.37
CA GLY A 508 11.50 -7.16 19.26
C GLY A 508 11.54 -8.62 19.74
N GLN A 509 10.38 -9.28 19.69
CA GLN A 509 10.27 -10.70 19.99
C GLN A 509 10.07 -11.49 18.69
N ASN A 510 11.06 -12.26 18.29
CA ASN A 510 11.05 -13.06 17.05
C ASN A 510 10.82 -12.23 15.76
N GLY A 511 11.30 -10.99 15.75
CA GLY A 511 11.13 -10.07 14.61
C GLY A 511 9.86 -9.23 14.64
N LEU A 512 9.05 -9.35 15.69
CA LEU A 512 7.89 -8.50 15.94
C LEU A 512 8.19 -7.51 17.08
N GLY A 513 8.05 -6.24 16.83
CA GLY A 513 8.00 -5.20 17.85
C GLY A 513 6.72 -5.27 18.66
N PRO A 514 6.59 -4.45 19.70
CA PRO A 514 5.34 -4.34 20.45
C PRO A 514 4.18 -3.91 19.55
N PHE A 515 2.98 -4.38 19.84
CA PHE A 515 1.76 -3.98 19.14
C PHE A 515 1.57 -2.46 19.21
N GLY A 516 1.26 -1.86 18.05
CA GLY A 516 1.01 -0.42 17.97
C GLY A 516 2.21 0.46 18.33
N TYR A 517 3.42 -0.12 18.48
CA TYR A 517 4.62 0.65 18.76
C TYR A 517 5.31 1.08 17.48
N LEU A 518 5.48 2.38 17.35
CA LEU A 518 6.28 3.02 16.31
C LEU A 518 7.30 3.90 16.99
N PRO A 519 8.55 3.48 17.09
CA PRO A 519 9.58 4.37 17.60
C PRO A 519 9.78 5.52 16.61
N THR A 520 9.56 6.74 17.08
CA THR A 520 9.74 7.97 16.30
C THR A 520 11.17 8.50 16.36
N ASN A 521 12.01 7.89 17.17
CA ASN A 521 13.40 8.31 17.41
C ASN A 521 14.42 7.33 16.84
N LEU A 522 14.20 6.79 15.64
CA LEU A 522 15.34 6.30 14.90
C LEU A 522 16.15 7.52 14.51
N LYS A 523 17.21 7.79 15.28
CA LYS A 523 18.25 8.76 14.92
C LYS A 523 18.88 8.31 13.61
N VAL A 524 18.28 8.66 12.52
CA VAL A 524 18.95 8.72 11.24
C VAL A 524 19.58 10.10 11.19
N GLY A 525 20.81 10.19 11.70
CA GLY A 525 21.76 11.26 11.59
C GLY A 525 21.20 12.67 11.38
N GLY A 526 20.86 13.37 12.46
CA GLY A 526 20.57 14.79 12.44
C GLY A 526 19.38 15.12 13.33
N GLU A 527 19.64 15.76 14.45
CA GLU A 527 18.58 16.43 15.21
C GLU A 527 17.96 17.50 14.30
N GLY A 528 16.78 17.25 13.78
CA GLY A 528 15.94 18.27 13.19
C GLY A 528 15.56 19.28 14.28
N HIS A 529 16.28 20.37 14.37
CA HIS A 529 16.00 21.44 15.31
C HIS A 529 14.79 22.26 14.85
N TYR A 530 13.61 21.80 15.17
CA TYR A 530 12.45 22.68 15.28
C TYR A 530 12.27 23.06 16.75
N LYS A 531 12.97 24.14 17.16
CA LYS A 531 12.71 24.83 18.42
C LYS A 531 11.53 25.78 18.30
#